data_35e302fe7698118aba8fa02ba36f18eb
#
_entry.id   35e302fe7698118aba8fa02ba36f18eb
#
_cell.length_a   1.000
_cell.length_b   1.000
_cell.length_c   1.000
_cell.angle_alpha   90.00
_cell.angle_beta   90.00
_cell.angle_gamma   90.00
#
_symmetry.space_group_name_H-M   'P 1'
#
loop_
_entity.id
_entity.type
_entity.pdbx_description
1 polymer ?
#
loop_
_entity_poly.entity_id
_entity_poly.type
_entity_poly.pdbx_seq_one_letter_code
_entity_poly.pdbx_strand_id
1 'polypeptide(L)'
;MGTGGRGEGTRNELVFSEFDPGSAWRTIRLGAMPDRPSQSPTTALRASEISPNIDPGSKLPRATVLAVLVAALGYFVDLFDLVLFSIVRIPSLKALGITDPEQLTLVGKRLLDIQLVGMLLGGIAFGMLGDRLGRIKVLFGSILLYSVANILNAFVTDVWQYEVLRFVAGFGLAGELGAGITLVAELLPTAKRGIGTTIVATVGLSGAVAAGIVGTYIEWKWCYLIGGVMGLALLALRVGVVESGLFRSTETQNVPRGNPLQLLWPPRRFMRFAAVVLSAMPIWFVGGVMFIFGPEIGKAMGITEPIMPAKVIFWAYVGVVVGDVASGVISQWLQSRTRTILLFLAFLAASIALFFAVAPRSEQAFYWMMCLVGASTGYWAIFVTTASEQFGTNLRATAATSAPNFVRAMAVPITSIWLAMKPGMGVVQATLTLGICCVAIGIVAALALDETFHRDLDYLEK
;
A
#
# COMPACT_ATOMS: atom_id res chain seq x y z
N MET A 1 -17.00 73.75 18.55
CA MET A 1 -17.58 73.18 19.77
C MET A 1 -17.95 71.76 19.45
N GLY A 2 -17.37 70.79 19.90
CA GLY A 2 -16.91 70.27 21.09
C GLY A 2 -16.79 68.77 20.92
N THR A 3 -15.65 68.23 21.28
CA THR A 3 -15.35 67.04 22.10
C THR A 3 -15.85 65.69 21.61
N GLY A 4 -15.03 64.70 21.22
CA GLY A 4 -13.99 64.14 22.08
C GLY A 4 -14.52 62.86 22.77
N GLY A 5 -14.22 61.68 22.24
CA GLY A 5 -14.56 60.40 22.86
C GLY A 5 -13.56 59.33 22.47
N ARG A 6 -12.54 59.12 23.27
CA ARG A 6 -11.57 58.00 23.19
C ARG A 6 -12.29 56.77 23.76
N GLY A 7 -12.38 55.70 23.01
CA GLY A 7 -12.73 54.35 23.47
C GLY A 7 -11.48 53.61 23.97
N GLU A 8 -11.42 53.35 25.26
CA GLU A 8 -10.43 52.50 25.91
C GLU A 8 -10.62 51.03 25.50
N GLY A 9 -9.57 50.46 24.96
CA GLY A 9 -9.50 49.00 24.70
C GLY A 9 -9.24 48.25 26.00
N THR A 10 -10.20 47.45 26.41
CA THR A 10 -10.07 46.47 27.51
C THR A 10 -9.05 45.39 27.16
N ARG A 11 -7.92 45.39 27.87
CA ARG A 11 -6.96 44.28 27.88
C ARG A 11 -7.56 43.09 28.60
N ASN A 12 -7.74 41.96 27.95
CA ASN A 12 -8.05 40.67 28.57
C ASN A 12 -6.83 40.15 29.35
N GLU A 13 -6.91 40.22 30.68
CA GLU A 13 -5.96 39.52 31.57
C GLU A 13 -6.39 38.06 31.70
N LEU A 14 -5.47 37.13 31.36
CA LEU A 14 -5.65 35.69 31.62
C LEU A 14 -5.39 35.42 33.11
N VAL A 15 -6.43 35.01 33.83
CA VAL A 15 -6.36 34.60 35.25
C VAL A 15 -6.25 33.07 35.30
N PHE A 16 -5.16 32.55 35.83
CA PHE A 16 -5.02 31.12 36.17
C PHE A 16 -5.22 30.96 37.68
N SER A 17 -6.04 29.98 38.10
CA SER A 17 -6.25 29.58 39.48
C SER A 17 -5.58 28.24 39.78
N GLU A 18 -4.74 28.21 40.81
CA GLU A 18 -4.11 26.99 41.32
C GLU A 18 -4.76 26.62 42.66
N PHE A 19 -5.06 25.33 42.86
CA PHE A 19 -5.75 24.82 44.04
C PHE A 19 -4.76 24.31 45.08
N ASP A 20 -4.71 24.94 46.23
CA ASP A 20 -3.92 24.47 47.39
C ASP A 20 -4.87 23.93 48.46
N PRO A 21 -4.71 22.66 48.91
CA PRO A 21 -5.64 22.02 49.85
C PRO A 21 -5.61 22.55 51.29
N GLY A 22 -4.83 23.54 51.62
CA GLY A 22 -4.61 24.00 53.00
C GLY A 22 -4.90 25.45 53.30
N SER A 23 -5.31 26.30 52.36
CA SER A 23 -5.54 27.72 52.59
C SER A 23 -6.36 28.40 51.49
N ALA A 24 -7.00 29.52 51.83
CA ALA A 24 -7.83 30.31 50.94
C ALA A 24 -7.08 30.80 49.68
N TRP A 25 -7.79 30.86 48.55
CA TRP A 25 -7.30 31.27 47.22
C TRP A 25 -6.38 32.50 47.26
N ARG A 26 -5.14 32.36 46.76
CA ARG A 26 -4.23 33.49 46.52
C ARG A 26 -4.18 33.78 45.00
N THR A 27 -4.48 35.00 44.67
CA THR A 27 -4.35 35.53 43.29
C THR A 27 -2.91 35.99 43.08
N ILE A 28 -2.17 35.31 42.18
CA ILE A 28 -0.84 35.73 41.78
C ILE A 28 -0.94 36.58 40.52
N ARG A 29 -0.57 37.85 40.61
CA ARG A 29 -0.37 38.70 39.43
C ARG A 29 1.03 38.52 38.90
N LEU A 30 1.14 37.97 37.69
CA LEU A 30 2.40 37.93 36.95
C LEU A 30 2.58 39.24 36.17
N GLY A 31 3.69 39.91 36.39
CA GLY A 31 4.05 41.15 35.71
C GLY A 31 4.20 40.95 34.20
N ALA A 32 4.01 42.01 33.44
CA ALA A 32 4.04 42.03 32.00
C ALA A 32 5.36 41.47 31.47
N MET A 33 5.28 40.43 30.63
CA MET A 33 6.44 39.91 29.85
C MET A 33 6.84 40.97 28.80
N PRO A 34 8.15 41.10 28.54
CA PRO A 34 8.62 41.97 27.47
C PRO A 34 8.17 41.46 26.09
N ASP A 35 7.82 42.41 25.23
CA ASP A 35 7.32 42.15 23.87
C ASP A 35 8.25 41.20 23.10
N ARG A 36 7.70 40.16 22.54
CA ARG A 36 8.39 39.30 21.54
C ARG A 36 8.70 40.17 20.32
N PRO A 37 9.92 40.08 19.74
CA PRO A 37 10.21 40.76 18.50
C PRO A 37 9.21 40.31 17.42
N SER A 38 8.58 41.29 16.77
CA SER A 38 7.64 41.09 15.67
C SER A 38 8.31 40.26 14.58
N GLN A 39 7.83 39.05 14.34
CA GLN A 39 8.22 38.28 13.17
C GLN A 39 7.83 39.10 11.92
N SER A 40 8.79 39.35 11.08
CA SER A 40 8.62 40.11 9.84
C SER A 40 7.53 39.47 8.96
N PRO A 41 6.67 40.25 8.29
CA PRO A 41 5.56 39.75 7.45
C PRO A 41 5.99 38.88 6.26
N THR A 42 7.29 38.78 6.01
CA THR A 42 7.86 38.11 4.83
C THR A 42 7.79 36.57 4.88
N THR A 43 7.58 35.96 6.05
CA THR A 43 7.53 34.49 6.18
C THR A 43 6.11 33.91 6.01
N ALA A 44 5.08 34.72 6.33
CA ALA A 44 3.67 34.29 6.19
C ALA A 44 3.16 34.35 4.74
N LEU A 45 3.71 35.23 3.90
CA LEU A 45 3.30 35.37 2.50
C LEU A 45 3.84 34.28 1.58
N ARG A 46 4.90 33.54 1.97
CA ARG A 46 5.45 32.44 1.14
C ARG A 46 4.69 31.13 1.21
N ALA A 47 3.90 30.90 2.26
CA ALA A 47 3.12 29.66 2.40
C ALA A 47 1.81 29.71 1.60
N SER A 48 1.26 30.90 1.34
CA SER A 48 0.00 31.07 0.58
C SER A 48 0.20 31.13 -0.95
N GLU A 49 1.42 31.37 -1.41
CA GLU A 49 1.72 31.49 -2.86
C GLU A 49 2.03 30.15 -3.55
N ILE A 50 2.19 29.03 -2.82
CA ILE A 50 2.67 27.74 -3.35
C ILE A 50 1.52 26.74 -3.61
N SER A 51 0.32 26.99 -3.12
CA SER A 51 -0.86 26.22 -3.50
C SER A 51 -1.54 26.97 -4.66
N PRO A 52 -1.57 26.44 -5.89
CA PRO A 52 -2.40 27.05 -6.92
C PRO A 52 -3.83 27.00 -6.39
N ASN A 53 -4.42 28.17 -6.16
CA ASN A 53 -5.82 28.33 -5.78
C ASN A 53 -6.69 27.88 -6.97
N ILE A 54 -6.73 26.54 -7.18
CA ILE A 54 -7.56 25.96 -8.21
C ILE A 54 -8.95 25.90 -7.61
N ASP A 55 -9.82 26.76 -8.11
CA ASP A 55 -11.24 26.80 -7.78
C ASP A 55 -11.80 25.35 -7.79
N PRO A 56 -12.50 24.87 -6.76
CA PRO A 56 -13.02 23.49 -6.70
C PRO A 56 -13.80 23.06 -7.95
N GLY A 57 -14.39 24.03 -8.70
CA GLY A 57 -15.10 23.81 -9.95
C GLY A 57 -14.23 23.86 -11.22
N SER A 58 -12.94 24.26 -11.12
CA SER A 58 -12.11 24.40 -12.32
C SER A 58 -11.67 23.05 -12.89
N LYS A 59 -11.53 22.98 -14.23
CA LYS A 59 -10.96 21.80 -14.89
C LYS A 59 -9.49 21.67 -14.50
N LEU A 60 -9.08 20.46 -14.14
CA LEU A 60 -7.68 20.17 -13.86
C LEU A 60 -6.81 20.49 -15.09
N PRO A 61 -5.61 21.06 -14.91
CA PRO A 61 -4.66 21.25 -16.00
C PRO A 61 -4.38 19.91 -16.70
N ARG A 62 -4.28 19.91 -18.02
CA ARG A 62 -3.97 18.69 -18.80
C ARG A 62 -2.72 17.97 -18.28
N ALA A 63 -1.74 18.73 -17.85
CA ALA A 63 -0.52 18.26 -17.24
C ALA A 63 -0.75 17.42 -15.96
N THR A 64 -1.61 17.89 -15.07
CA THR A 64 -1.97 17.17 -13.83
C THR A 64 -2.72 15.88 -14.15
N VAL A 65 -3.65 15.92 -15.11
CA VAL A 65 -4.38 14.72 -15.55
C VAL A 65 -3.41 13.68 -16.13
N LEU A 66 -2.46 14.10 -16.95
CA LEU A 66 -1.46 13.23 -17.55
C LEU A 66 -0.56 12.61 -16.45
N ALA A 67 -0.13 13.38 -15.46
CA ALA A 67 0.68 12.88 -14.36
C ALA A 67 -0.07 11.83 -13.51
N VAL A 68 -1.36 12.05 -13.23
CA VAL A 68 -2.22 11.08 -12.54
C VAL A 68 -2.38 9.81 -13.37
N LEU A 69 -2.59 9.95 -14.69
CA LEU A 69 -2.71 8.81 -15.59
C LEU A 69 -1.42 7.97 -15.65
N VAL A 70 -0.27 8.63 -15.74
CA VAL A 70 1.04 7.96 -15.76
C VAL A 70 1.32 7.28 -14.42
N ALA A 71 0.91 7.87 -13.30
CA ALA A 71 1.00 7.24 -11.99
C ALA A 71 0.08 6.00 -11.89
N ALA A 72 -1.14 6.09 -12.44
CA ALA A 72 -2.09 4.98 -12.47
C ALA A 72 -1.59 3.82 -13.35
N LEU A 73 -1.03 4.13 -14.53
CA LEU A 73 -0.40 3.14 -15.40
C LEU A 73 0.84 2.51 -14.76
N GLY A 74 1.60 3.29 -13.99
CA GLY A 74 2.71 2.74 -13.23
C GLY A 74 2.26 1.69 -12.23
N TYR A 75 1.25 2.00 -11.45
CA TYR A 75 0.71 1.06 -10.49
C TYR A 75 0.03 -0.16 -11.17
N PHE A 76 -0.54 0.03 -12.37
CA PHE A 76 -1.05 -1.06 -13.21
C PHE A 76 0.05 -2.07 -13.58
N VAL A 77 1.19 -1.58 -14.07
CA VAL A 77 2.33 -2.43 -14.43
C VAL A 77 2.92 -3.10 -13.18
N ASP A 78 3.01 -2.35 -12.07
CA ASP A 78 3.48 -2.86 -10.78
C ASP A 78 2.64 -4.07 -10.30
N LEU A 79 1.32 -3.95 -10.32
CA LEU A 79 0.41 -5.03 -9.92
C LEU A 79 0.40 -6.19 -10.91
N PHE A 80 0.52 -5.91 -12.22
CA PHE A 80 0.68 -6.95 -13.22
C PHE A 80 1.90 -7.82 -12.91
N ASP A 81 3.05 -7.20 -12.71
CA ASP A 81 4.32 -7.91 -12.47
C ASP A 81 4.36 -8.60 -11.10
N LEU A 82 3.77 -7.98 -10.08
CA LEU A 82 3.71 -8.53 -8.73
C LEU A 82 3.02 -9.89 -8.69
N VAL A 83 1.88 -10.00 -9.37
CA VAL A 83 1.09 -11.24 -9.37
C VAL A 83 1.49 -12.23 -10.46
N LEU A 84 2.28 -11.78 -11.44
CA LEU A 84 2.66 -12.58 -12.60
C LEU A 84 3.31 -13.92 -12.19
N PHE A 85 4.22 -13.90 -11.21
CA PHE A 85 4.84 -15.12 -10.72
C PHE A 85 3.82 -16.12 -10.17
N SER A 86 2.80 -15.65 -9.46
CA SER A 86 1.74 -16.51 -8.93
C SER A 86 1.00 -17.28 -10.04
N ILE A 87 0.85 -16.64 -11.19
CA ILE A 87 0.18 -17.18 -12.38
C ILE A 87 1.07 -18.21 -13.07
N VAL A 88 2.35 -17.84 -13.32
CA VAL A 88 3.27 -18.65 -14.14
C VAL A 88 4.09 -19.65 -13.32
N ARG A 89 3.95 -19.65 -11.98
CA ARG A 89 4.71 -20.51 -11.06
C ARG A 89 4.71 -21.98 -11.48
N ILE A 90 3.55 -22.57 -11.65
CA ILE A 90 3.41 -23.99 -11.98
C ILE A 90 3.95 -24.29 -13.40
N PRO A 91 3.50 -23.58 -14.47
CA PRO A 91 4.01 -23.89 -15.82
C PRO A 91 5.50 -23.62 -15.98
N SER A 92 6.06 -22.57 -15.38
CA SER A 92 7.49 -22.27 -15.48
C SER A 92 8.36 -23.30 -14.77
N LEU A 93 7.99 -23.74 -13.56
CA LEU A 93 8.72 -24.76 -12.83
C LEU A 93 8.66 -26.13 -13.51
N LYS A 94 7.50 -26.49 -14.09
CA LYS A 94 7.39 -27.71 -14.91
C LYS A 94 8.28 -27.66 -16.14
N ALA A 95 8.41 -26.52 -16.79
CA ALA A 95 9.32 -26.32 -17.93
C ALA A 95 10.80 -26.46 -17.53
N LEU A 96 11.14 -26.17 -16.26
CA LEU A 96 12.47 -26.39 -15.66
C LEU A 96 12.68 -27.83 -15.13
N GLY A 97 11.74 -28.77 -15.43
CA GLY A 97 11.86 -30.18 -15.05
C GLY A 97 11.33 -30.55 -13.67
N ILE A 98 10.72 -29.61 -12.93
CA ILE A 98 10.13 -29.89 -11.61
C ILE A 98 8.69 -30.34 -11.82
N THR A 99 8.43 -31.63 -11.70
CA THR A 99 7.09 -32.23 -11.92
C THR A 99 6.42 -32.74 -10.65
N ASP A 100 7.21 -33.01 -9.61
CA ASP A 100 6.71 -33.46 -8.33
C ASP A 100 5.89 -32.36 -7.64
N PRO A 101 4.63 -32.64 -7.20
CA PRO A 101 3.74 -31.64 -6.61
C PRO A 101 4.27 -31.00 -5.32
N GLU A 102 5.01 -31.75 -4.50
CA GLU A 102 5.59 -31.24 -3.26
C GLU A 102 6.75 -30.28 -3.57
N GLN A 103 7.62 -30.67 -4.49
CA GLN A 103 8.72 -29.81 -4.94
C GLN A 103 8.20 -28.54 -5.65
N LEU A 104 7.15 -28.64 -6.47
CA LEU A 104 6.51 -27.47 -7.09
C LEU A 104 6.04 -26.47 -6.02
N THR A 105 5.49 -26.98 -4.92
CA THR A 105 5.04 -26.12 -3.80
C THR A 105 6.23 -25.50 -3.07
N LEU A 106 7.24 -26.29 -2.71
CA LEU A 106 8.43 -25.84 -1.95
C LEU A 106 9.29 -24.84 -2.75
N VAL A 107 9.63 -25.17 -3.99
CA VAL A 107 10.44 -24.31 -4.85
C VAL A 107 9.66 -23.06 -5.22
N GLY A 108 8.36 -23.20 -5.52
CA GLY A 108 7.49 -22.07 -5.82
C GLY A 108 7.36 -21.10 -4.65
N LYS A 109 7.23 -21.62 -3.42
CA LYS A 109 7.28 -20.77 -2.21
C LYS A 109 8.64 -20.07 -2.07
N ARG A 110 9.76 -20.79 -2.25
CA ARG A 110 11.10 -20.23 -2.10
C ARG A 110 11.32 -19.06 -3.07
N LEU A 111 10.89 -19.19 -4.32
CA LEU A 111 10.96 -18.13 -5.33
C LEU A 111 10.09 -16.92 -4.95
N LEU A 112 8.89 -17.16 -4.39
CA LEU A 112 8.04 -16.10 -3.86
C LEU A 112 8.71 -15.38 -2.69
N ASP A 113 9.23 -16.11 -1.73
CA ASP A 113 9.91 -15.55 -0.55
C ASP A 113 11.09 -14.67 -0.97
N ILE A 114 11.90 -15.14 -1.90
CA ILE A 114 13.04 -14.41 -2.45
C ILE A 114 12.58 -13.09 -3.10
N GLN A 115 11.51 -13.11 -3.88
CA GLN A 115 10.93 -11.91 -4.47
C GLN A 115 10.45 -10.91 -3.40
N LEU A 116 9.73 -11.39 -2.38
CA LEU A 116 9.19 -10.54 -1.30
C LEU A 116 10.29 -9.98 -0.40
N VAL A 117 11.34 -10.76 -0.13
CA VAL A 117 12.54 -10.27 0.57
C VAL A 117 13.24 -9.22 -0.28
N GLY A 118 13.37 -9.45 -1.59
CA GLY A 118 13.86 -8.44 -2.53
C GLY A 118 13.06 -7.14 -2.44
N MET A 119 11.72 -7.22 -2.42
CA MET A 119 10.85 -6.05 -2.28
C MET A 119 11.04 -5.32 -0.94
N LEU A 120 11.18 -6.05 0.16
CA LEU A 120 11.43 -5.44 1.47
C LEU A 120 12.76 -4.66 1.48
N LEU A 121 13.84 -5.29 1.02
CA LEU A 121 15.17 -4.69 0.94
C LEU A 121 15.21 -3.54 -0.08
N GLY A 122 14.56 -3.70 -1.22
CA GLY A 122 14.41 -2.68 -2.25
C GLY A 122 13.66 -1.46 -1.72
N GLY A 123 12.58 -1.65 -0.95
CA GLY A 123 11.83 -0.56 -0.33
C GLY A 123 12.68 0.29 0.62
N ILE A 124 13.52 -0.35 1.42
CA ILE A 124 14.48 0.33 2.30
C ILE A 124 15.56 1.04 1.47
N ALA A 125 16.16 0.35 0.50
CA ALA A 125 17.25 0.88 -0.31
C ALA A 125 16.80 2.07 -1.18
N PHE A 126 15.67 1.95 -1.89
CA PHE A 126 15.13 3.02 -2.72
C PHE A 126 14.57 4.18 -1.89
N GLY A 127 14.08 3.94 -0.69
CA GLY A 127 13.75 5.00 0.25
C GLY A 127 14.97 5.86 0.58
N MET A 128 16.08 5.24 0.97
CA MET A 128 17.35 5.94 1.28
C MET A 128 18.00 6.59 0.04
N LEU A 129 18.00 5.90 -1.09
CA LEU A 129 18.56 6.40 -2.35
C LEU A 129 17.74 7.57 -2.90
N GLY A 130 16.42 7.54 -2.76
CA GLY A 130 15.52 8.61 -3.18
C GLY A 130 15.81 9.93 -2.49
N ASP A 131 16.22 9.86 -1.23
CA ASP A 131 16.60 11.05 -0.45
C ASP A 131 17.98 11.63 -0.87
N ARG A 132 18.89 10.79 -1.38
CA ARG A 132 20.24 11.19 -1.80
C ARG A 132 20.35 11.58 -3.28
N LEU A 133 19.77 10.78 -4.16
CA LEU A 133 19.91 10.90 -5.62
C LEU A 133 18.73 11.63 -6.28
N GLY A 134 17.67 11.89 -5.53
CA GLY A 134 16.41 12.42 -6.02
C GLY A 134 15.40 11.32 -6.41
N ARG A 135 14.13 11.51 -6.07
CA ARG A 135 13.05 10.51 -6.23
C ARG A 135 12.86 10.04 -7.66
N ILE A 136 12.98 10.96 -8.63
CA ILE A 136 12.74 10.66 -10.06
C ILE A 136 13.81 9.70 -10.61
N LYS A 137 15.09 9.96 -10.30
CA LYS A 137 16.20 9.11 -10.77
C LYS A 137 16.09 7.69 -10.21
N VAL A 138 15.75 7.59 -8.93
CA VAL A 138 15.58 6.30 -8.25
C VAL A 138 14.39 5.54 -8.81
N LEU A 139 13.28 6.23 -9.09
CA LEU A 139 12.11 5.64 -9.71
C LEU A 139 12.43 5.07 -11.11
N PHE A 140 13.19 5.80 -11.93
CA PHE A 140 13.61 5.32 -13.25
C PHE A 140 14.51 4.09 -13.16
N GLY A 141 15.49 4.12 -12.22
CA GLY A 141 16.35 2.95 -11.97
C GLY A 141 15.57 1.72 -11.49
N SER A 142 14.58 1.92 -10.65
CA SER A 142 13.68 0.89 -10.16
C SER A 142 12.89 0.22 -11.30
N ILE A 143 12.25 1.03 -12.16
CA ILE A 143 11.49 0.54 -13.32
C ILE A 143 12.39 -0.22 -14.29
N LEU A 144 13.56 0.33 -14.62
CA LEU A 144 14.52 -0.33 -15.50
C LEU A 144 14.94 -1.68 -14.94
N LEU A 145 15.25 -1.73 -13.64
CA LEU A 145 15.74 -2.93 -12.98
C LEU A 145 14.73 -4.08 -13.03
N TYR A 146 13.47 -3.84 -12.62
CA TYR A 146 12.47 -4.90 -12.64
C TYR A 146 12.05 -5.28 -14.07
N SER A 147 12.00 -4.33 -14.99
CA SER A 147 11.63 -4.61 -16.38
C SER A 147 12.65 -5.50 -17.07
N VAL A 148 13.95 -5.21 -16.90
CA VAL A 148 15.03 -6.06 -17.42
C VAL A 148 15.01 -7.43 -16.74
N ALA A 149 14.84 -7.50 -15.42
CA ALA A 149 14.76 -8.76 -14.72
C ALA A 149 13.58 -9.62 -15.19
N ASN A 150 12.41 -9.02 -15.49
CA ASN A 150 11.26 -9.73 -16.04
C ASN A 150 11.53 -10.24 -17.44
N ILE A 151 12.13 -9.45 -18.33
CA ILE A 151 12.54 -9.93 -19.67
C ILE A 151 13.48 -11.13 -19.53
N LEU A 152 14.49 -11.04 -18.67
CA LEU A 152 15.44 -12.14 -18.46
C LEU A 152 14.78 -13.38 -17.84
N ASN A 153 13.74 -13.24 -17.03
CA ASN A 153 12.99 -14.38 -16.50
C ASN A 153 12.34 -15.25 -17.59
N ALA A 154 12.08 -14.72 -18.78
CA ALA A 154 11.57 -15.51 -19.92
C ALA A 154 12.60 -16.50 -20.45
N PHE A 155 13.88 -16.32 -20.16
CA PHE A 155 15.01 -17.10 -20.72
C PHE A 155 15.71 -17.97 -19.68
N VAL A 156 15.18 -18.10 -18.46
CA VAL A 156 15.78 -18.95 -17.42
C VAL A 156 15.78 -20.41 -17.83
N THR A 157 16.88 -21.10 -17.56
CA THR A 157 17.07 -22.53 -17.78
C THR A 157 17.23 -23.33 -16.51
N ASP A 158 17.54 -22.63 -15.39
CA ASP A 158 17.79 -23.22 -14.08
C ASP A 158 17.08 -22.46 -12.96
N VAL A 159 16.77 -23.18 -11.88
CA VAL A 159 16.09 -22.61 -10.72
C VAL A 159 16.89 -21.50 -10.06
N TRP A 160 18.22 -21.63 -9.94
CA TRP A 160 19.06 -20.60 -9.32
C TRP A 160 19.04 -19.27 -10.10
N GLN A 161 19.03 -19.32 -11.45
CA GLN A 161 18.87 -18.12 -12.28
C GLN A 161 17.52 -17.45 -12.01
N TYR A 162 16.48 -18.27 -11.88
CA TYR A 162 15.14 -17.79 -11.56
C TYR A 162 15.11 -17.12 -10.19
N GLU A 163 15.76 -17.70 -9.17
CA GLU A 163 15.87 -17.12 -7.83
C GLU A 163 16.54 -15.75 -7.85
N VAL A 164 17.68 -15.63 -8.50
CA VAL A 164 18.40 -14.35 -8.63
C VAL A 164 17.55 -13.31 -9.32
N LEU A 165 16.91 -13.66 -10.44
CA LEU A 165 16.09 -12.73 -11.20
C LEU A 165 14.80 -12.37 -10.46
N ARG A 166 14.21 -13.26 -9.66
CA ARG A 166 13.08 -12.97 -8.79
C ARG A 166 13.46 -11.99 -7.68
N PHE A 167 14.65 -12.15 -7.08
CA PHE A 167 15.17 -11.18 -6.13
C PHE A 167 15.32 -9.79 -6.75
N VAL A 168 15.99 -9.73 -7.93
CA VAL A 168 16.23 -8.47 -8.63
C VAL A 168 14.93 -7.81 -9.06
N ALA A 169 13.97 -8.57 -9.60
CA ALA A 169 12.64 -8.07 -9.95
C ALA A 169 11.90 -7.53 -8.73
N GLY A 170 11.89 -8.27 -7.62
CA GLY A 170 11.28 -7.83 -6.36
C GLY A 170 11.94 -6.57 -5.82
N PHE A 171 13.27 -6.53 -5.80
CA PHE A 171 14.03 -5.36 -5.35
C PHE A 171 13.66 -4.12 -6.19
N GLY A 172 13.60 -4.26 -7.53
CA GLY A 172 13.18 -3.19 -8.43
C GLY A 172 11.74 -2.72 -8.15
N LEU A 173 10.80 -3.65 -8.01
CA LEU A 173 9.37 -3.36 -7.89
C LEU A 173 9.02 -2.53 -6.64
N ALA A 174 9.83 -2.59 -5.59
CA ALA A 174 9.58 -1.89 -4.33
C ALA A 174 9.64 -0.36 -4.41
N GLY A 175 10.32 0.20 -5.42
CA GLY A 175 10.49 1.66 -5.57
C GLY A 175 9.27 2.40 -6.12
N GLU A 176 8.33 1.69 -6.75
CA GLU A 176 7.24 2.28 -7.55
C GLU A 176 6.06 2.80 -6.70
N LEU A 177 5.52 1.98 -5.81
CA LEU A 177 4.25 2.23 -5.13
C LEU A 177 4.23 3.54 -4.34
N GLY A 178 5.30 3.80 -3.58
CA GLY A 178 5.37 4.99 -2.74
C GLY A 178 5.44 6.29 -3.55
N ALA A 179 6.14 6.27 -4.67
CA ALA A 179 6.31 7.44 -5.52
C ALA A 179 5.00 7.83 -6.23
N GLY A 180 4.23 6.85 -6.71
CA GLY A 180 2.96 7.11 -7.41
C GLY A 180 1.90 7.75 -6.51
N ILE A 181 1.68 7.20 -5.32
CA ILE A 181 0.68 7.72 -4.36
C ILE A 181 1.07 9.11 -3.85
N THR A 182 2.35 9.31 -3.52
CA THR A 182 2.84 10.62 -3.05
C THR A 182 2.68 11.69 -4.12
N LEU A 183 3.00 11.36 -5.37
CA LEU A 183 2.86 12.27 -6.50
C LEU A 183 1.42 12.74 -6.68
N VAL A 184 0.45 11.82 -6.63
CA VAL A 184 -0.98 12.14 -6.77
C VAL A 184 -1.48 13.00 -5.61
N ALA A 185 -1.03 12.71 -4.38
CA ALA A 185 -1.37 13.51 -3.22
C ALA A 185 -0.80 14.94 -3.26
N GLU A 186 0.36 15.13 -3.89
CA GLU A 186 1.01 16.45 -4.06
C GLU A 186 0.39 17.26 -5.23
N LEU A 187 -0.01 16.59 -6.32
CA LEU A 187 -0.50 17.26 -7.53
C LEU A 187 -1.98 17.63 -7.47
N LEU A 188 -2.78 16.96 -6.64
CA LEU A 188 -4.22 17.18 -6.59
C LEU A 188 -4.63 18.10 -5.43
N PRO A 189 -5.56 19.06 -5.68
CA PRO A 189 -6.21 19.82 -4.62
C PRO A 189 -6.85 18.89 -3.59
N THR A 190 -6.87 19.31 -2.32
CA THR A 190 -7.37 18.50 -1.18
C THR A 190 -8.76 17.91 -1.45
N ALA A 191 -9.66 18.68 -2.07
CA ALA A 191 -11.02 18.23 -2.42
C ALA A 191 -11.05 17.11 -3.46
N LYS A 192 -10.04 16.99 -4.34
CA LYS A 192 -9.98 16.01 -5.44
C LYS A 192 -8.99 14.86 -5.17
N ARG A 193 -8.22 14.92 -4.08
CA ARG A 193 -7.21 13.89 -3.73
C ARG A 193 -7.84 12.51 -3.55
N GLY A 194 -8.98 12.41 -2.86
CA GLY A 194 -9.66 11.13 -2.64
C GLY A 194 -10.07 10.46 -3.95
N ILE A 195 -10.63 11.22 -4.89
CA ILE A 195 -11.02 10.69 -6.22
C ILE A 195 -9.78 10.27 -7.00
N GLY A 196 -8.73 11.09 -6.99
CA GLY A 196 -7.49 10.78 -7.71
C GLY A 196 -6.80 9.53 -7.17
N THR A 197 -6.70 9.36 -5.86
CA THR A 197 -6.13 8.15 -5.25
C THR A 197 -6.97 6.91 -5.54
N THR A 198 -8.30 7.02 -5.54
CA THR A 198 -9.19 5.90 -5.92
C THR A 198 -9.00 5.51 -7.39
N ILE A 199 -8.89 6.48 -8.31
CA ILE A 199 -8.62 6.19 -9.73
C ILE A 199 -7.28 5.43 -9.86
N VAL A 200 -6.22 5.92 -9.22
CA VAL A 200 -4.90 5.27 -9.28
C VAL A 200 -4.95 3.86 -8.70
N ALA A 201 -5.63 3.67 -7.57
CA ALA A 201 -5.78 2.36 -6.95
C ALA A 201 -6.57 1.39 -7.85
N THR A 202 -7.73 1.82 -8.35
CA THR A 202 -8.60 0.97 -9.19
C THR A 202 -7.91 0.58 -10.50
N VAL A 203 -7.30 1.56 -11.20
CA VAL A 203 -6.54 1.28 -12.43
C VAL A 203 -5.34 0.40 -12.11
N GLY A 204 -4.62 0.66 -11.02
CA GLY A 204 -3.50 -0.17 -10.58
C GLY A 204 -3.90 -1.61 -10.34
N LEU A 205 -4.92 -1.84 -9.53
CA LEU A 205 -5.41 -3.19 -9.22
C LEU A 205 -5.93 -3.94 -10.46
N SER A 206 -6.45 -3.24 -11.48
CA SER A 206 -6.83 -3.86 -12.74
C SER A 206 -5.65 -4.47 -13.52
N GLY A 207 -4.40 -4.07 -13.22
CA GLY A 207 -3.20 -4.72 -13.75
C GLY A 207 -3.09 -6.18 -13.36
N ALA A 208 -3.48 -6.55 -12.15
CA ALA A 208 -3.53 -7.94 -11.72
C ALA A 208 -4.64 -8.73 -12.45
N VAL A 209 -5.79 -8.11 -12.72
CA VAL A 209 -6.84 -8.70 -13.54
C VAL A 209 -6.33 -8.97 -14.96
N ALA A 210 -5.63 -7.99 -15.55
CA ALA A 210 -5.01 -8.13 -16.87
C ALA A 210 -3.96 -9.25 -16.88
N ALA A 211 -3.14 -9.39 -15.83
CA ALA A 211 -2.19 -10.49 -15.69
C ALA A 211 -2.90 -11.85 -15.68
N GLY A 212 -4.02 -11.96 -14.98
CA GLY A 212 -4.86 -13.16 -14.97
C GLY A 212 -5.39 -13.51 -16.35
N ILE A 213 -5.86 -12.52 -17.13
CA ILE A 213 -6.30 -12.72 -18.51
C ILE A 213 -5.13 -13.21 -19.38
N VAL A 214 -4.03 -12.47 -19.37
CA VAL A 214 -2.83 -12.80 -20.15
C VAL A 214 -2.35 -14.21 -19.83
N GLY A 215 -2.20 -14.57 -18.54
CA GLY A 215 -1.73 -15.88 -18.13
C GLY A 215 -2.70 -17.03 -18.37
N THR A 216 -3.98 -16.75 -18.70
CA THR A 216 -4.93 -17.78 -19.11
C THR A 216 -4.71 -18.25 -20.56
N TYR A 217 -4.28 -17.35 -21.44
CA TYR A 217 -4.21 -17.59 -22.90
C TYR A 217 -2.79 -17.62 -23.45
N ILE A 218 -1.80 -17.15 -22.69
CA ILE A 218 -0.44 -16.92 -23.16
C ILE A 218 0.55 -17.77 -22.36
N GLU A 219 1.55 -18.34 -23.04
CA GLU A 219 2.63 -19.13 -22.43
C GLU A 219 3.44 -18.26 -21.45
N TRP A 220 3.92 -18.87 -20.38
CA TRP A 220 4.62 -18.21 -19.27
C TRP A 220 5.81 -17.32 -19.67
N LYS A 221 6.57 -17.70 -20.71
CA LYS A 221 7.68 -16.91 -21.22
C LYS A 221 7.23 -15.56 -21.79
N TRP A 222 6.16 -15.60 -22.59
CA TRP A 222 5.58 -14.38 -23.16
C TRP A 222 4.93 -13.50 -22.12
N CYS A 223 4.38 -14.09 -21.05
CA CYS A 223 3.85 -13.31 -19.94
C CYS A 223 4.93 -12.44 -19.30
N TYR A 224 6.14 -12.97 -19.10
CA TYR A 224 7.29 -12.21 -18.60
C TYR A 224 7.77 -11.15 -19.59
N LEU A 225 7.82 -11.47 -20.87
CA LEU A 225 8.19 -10.50 -21.91
C LEU A 225 7.21 -9.34 -21.97
N ILE A 226 5.90 -9.61 -21.89
CA ILE A 226 4.85 -8.59 -21.87
C ILE A 226 5.05 -7.67 -20.65
N GLY A 227 5.21 -8.22 -19.44
CA GLY A 227 5.45 -7.43 -18.22
C GLY A 227 6.66 -6.54 -18.33
N GLY A 228 7.80 -7.12 -18.76
CA GLY A 228 9.04 -6.36 -18.92
C GLY A 228 8.96 -5.27 -20.00
N VAL A 229 8.32 -5.54 -21.15
CA VAL A 229 8.12 -4.56 -22.22
C VAL A 229 7.17 -3.45 -21.75
N MET A 230 6.09 -3.78 -21.04
CA MET A 230 5.19 -2.77 -20.45
C MET A 230 5.92 -1.85 -19.49
N GLY A 231 6.83 -2.39 -18.66
CA GLY A 231 7.66 -1.60 -17.75
C GLY A 231 8.60 -0.65 -18.51
N LEU A 232 9.26 -1.11 -19.57
CA LEU A 232 10.12 -0.27 -20.43
C LEU A 232 9.29 0.81 -21.14
N ALA A 233 8.09 0.49 -21.64
CA ALA A 233 7.19 1.45 -22.25
C ALA A 233 6.74 2.52 -21.23
N LEU A 234 6.43 2.12 -20.01
CA LEU A 234 6.14 3.03 -18.91
C LEU A 234 7.32 3.94 -18.59
N LEU A 235 8.54 3.40 -18.56
CA LEU A 235 9.77 4.18 -18.36
C LEU A 235 9.92 5.26 -19.44
N ALA A 236 9.77 4.90 -20.71
CA ALA A 236 9.82 5.84 -21.83
C ALA A 236 8.75 6.93 -21.71
N LEU A 237 7.52 6.56 -21.35
CA LEU A 237 6.41 7.49 -21.13
C LEU A 237 6.74 8.49 -20.01
N ARG A 238 7.34 8.03 -18.90
CA ARG A 238 7.72 8.88 -17.77
C ARG A 238 8.85 9.85 -18.09
N VAL A 239 9.85 9.40 -18.84
CA VAL A 239 10.94 10.28 -19.31
C VAL A 239 10.35 11.44 -20.13
N GLY A 240 9.45 11.18 -21.07
CA GLY A 240 8.77 12.22 -21.86
C GLY A 240 7.94 13.20 -21.03
N VAL A 241 7.30 12.72 -19.95
CA VAL A 241 6.53 13.60 -19.04
C VAL A 241 7.44 14.47 -18.18
N VAL A 242 8.57 13.95 -17.71
CA VAL A 242 9.57 14.70 -16.92
C VAL A 242 10.22 15.79 -17.78
N GLU A 243 10.61 15.48 -19.01
CA GLU A 243 11.19 16.45 -19.95
C GLU A 243 10.25 17.59 -20.28
N SER A 244 8.92 17.37 -20.24
CA SER A 244 7.91 18.41 -20.41
C SER A 244 7.84 19.46 -19.29
N GLY A 245 8.70 19.37 -18.28
CA GLY A 245 8.84 20.37 -17.20
C GLY A 245 7.78 20.27 -16.10
N LEU A 246 6.85 19.30 -16.17
CA LEU A 246 5.77 19.13 -15.20
C LEU A 246 6.25 18.81 -13.78
N PHE A 247 7.46 18.26 -13.62
CA PHE A 247 8.04 17.86 -12.35
C PHE A 247 9.01 18.91 -11.73
N ARG A 248 9.31 20.02 -12.43
CA ARG A 248 10.25 21.02 -11.92
C ARG A 248 9.78 21.74 -10.64
N SER A 249 8.48 21.78 -10.39
CA SER A 249 7.92 22.41 -9.19
C SER A 249 8.07 21.58 -7.91
N THR A 250 8.37 20.30 -8.02
CA THR A 250 8.46 19.37 -6.86
C THR A 250 9.87 19.28 -6.25
N GLU A 251 10.90 19.76 -6.95
CA GLU A 251 12.32 19.71 -6.50
C GLU A 251 12.66 20.71 -5.38
N THR A 252 11.85 21.73 -5.16
CA THR A 252 12.20 22.87 -4.29
C THR A 252 11.74 22.75 -2.83
N GLN A 253 11.05 21.69 -2.44
CA GLN A 253 10.66 21.52 -1.04
C GLN A 253 11.73 20.76 -0.24
N ASN A 254 12.57 21.51 0.46
CA ASN A 254 13.48 21.02 1.51
C ASN A 254 12.69 20.60 2.77
N VAL A 255 11.86 19.56 2.66
CA VAL A 255 11.25 18.94 3.84
C VAL A 255 12.27 17.95 4.40
N PRO A 256 12.59 17.99 5.73
CA PRO A 256 13.44 16.97 6.34
C PRO A 256 12.83 15.59 6.14
N ARG A 257 13.46 14.77 5.31
CA ARG A 257 12.94 13.46 4.91
C ARG A 257 13.28 12.43 5.97
N GLY A 258 12.25 11.75 6.48
CA GLY A 258 12.42 10.79 7.56
C GLY A 258 13.25 9.57 7.15
N ASN A 259 14.17 9.17 8.00
CA ASN A 259 14.86 7.89 7.88
C ASN A 259 13.84 6.77 8.22
N PRO A 260 13.68 5.70 7.39
CA PRO A 260 12.81 4.56 7.70
C PRO A 260 13.05 3.94 9.09
N LEU A 261 14.29 4.00 9.57
CA LEU A 261 14.64 3.56 10.93
C LEU A 261 13.94 4.38 12.03
N GLN A 262 13.51 5.60 11.74
CA GLN A 262 12.75 6.43 12.69
C GLN A 262 11.32 5.89 12.92
N LEU A 263 10.79 5.03 12.07
CA LEU A 263 9.54 4.32 12.33
C LEU A 263 9.68 3.24 13.40
N LEU A 264 10.91 2.75 13.62
CA LEU A 264 11.21 1.69 14.57
C LEU A 264 11.55 2.22 15.98
N TRP A 265 11.78 3.51 16.13
CA TRP A 265 12.12 4.14 17.40
C TRP A 265 11.46 5.53 17.54
N PRO A 266 10.85 5.88 18.68
CA PRO A 266 10.73 5.18 19.97
C PRO A 266 9.68 4.06 19.96
N PRO A 267 9.59 3.22 21.02
CA PRO A 267 8.72 2.04 21.08
C PRO A 267 7.24 2.33 20.77
N ARG A 268 6.70 3.48 21.18
CA ARG A 268 5.33 3.88 20.87
C ARG A 268 5.09 4.04 19.37
N ARG A 269 6.07 4.58 18.64
CA ARG A 269 6.00 4.75 17.18
C ARG A 269 6.09 3.39 16.49
N PHE A 270 7.00 2.53 16.95
CA PHE A 270 7.09 1.15 16.48
C PHE A 270 5.78 0.38 16.68
N MET A 271 5.16 0.47 17.87
CA MET A 271 3.88 -0.20 18.12
C MET A 271 2.77 0.31 17.19
N ARG A 272 2.70 1.61 16.93
CA ARG A 272 1.76 2.20 15.96
C ARG A 272 2.03 1.69 14.54
N PHE A 273 3.29 1.66 14.12
CA PHE A 273 3.68 1.13 12.80
C PHE A 273 3.36 -0.37 12.68
N ALA A 274 3.66 -1.14 13.72
CA ALA A 274 3.32 -2.57 13.78
C ALA A 274 1.80 -2.79 13.72
N ALA A 275 1.00 -1.99 14.44
CA ALA A 275 -0.46 -2.06 14.37
C ALA A 275 -0.97 -1.78 12.96
N VAL A 276 -0.41 -0.77 12.26
CA VAL A 276 -0.73 -0.49 10.85
C VAL A 276 -0.42 -1.72 9.98
N VAL A 277 0.79 -2.28 10.09
CA VAL A 277 1.21 -3.44 9.28
C VAL A 277 0.34 -4.67 9.58
N LEU A 278 0.11 -4.96 10.86
CA LEU A 278 -0.65 -6.14 11.28
C LEU A 278 -2.15 -6.03 10.92
N SER A 279 -2.73 -4.83 10.87
CA SER A 279 -4.13 -4.64 10.44
C SER A 279 -4.36 -5.03 8.98
N ALA A 280 -3.32 -4.95 8.13
CA ALA A 280 -3.39 -5.33 6.73
C ALA A 280 -2.75 -6.71 6.43
N MET A 281 -2.13 -7.35 7.43
CA MET A 281 -1.53 -8.69 7.29
C MET A 281 -2.52 -9.73 6.72
N PRO A 282 -3.83 -9.74 7.09
CA PRO A 282 -4.80 -10.70 6.53
C PRO A 282 -4.95 -10.61 5.01
N ILE A 283 -4.75 -9.44 4.39
CA ILE A 283 -4.75 -9.31 2.93
C ILE A 283 -3.67 -10.22 2.31
N TRP A 284 -2.49 -10.26 2.94
CA TRP A 284 -1.37 -11.07 2.43
C TRP A 284 -1.38 -12.52 2.90
N PHE A 285 -2.17 -12.87 3.92
CA PHE A 285 -2.58 -14.25 4.11
C PHE A 285 -3.41 -14.75 2.92
N VAL A 286 -4.40 -13.98 2.49
CA VAL A 286 -5.23 -14.33 1.34
C VAL A 286 -4.40 -14.35 0.05
N GLY A 287 -3.63 -13.30 -0.23
CA GLY A 287 -2.78 -13.21 -1.41
C GLY A 287 -1.70 -14.28 -1.44
N GLY A 288 -0.97 -14.47 -0.33
CA GLY A 288 0.16 -15.38 -0.24
C GLY A 288 -0.21 -16.84 -0.09
N VAL A 289 -1.36 -17.16 0.53
CA VAL A 289 -1.80 -18.55 0.71
C VAL A 289 -2.96 -18.89 -0.21
N MET A 290 -4.11 -18.21 -0.10
CA MET A 290 -5.32 -18.63 -0.81
C MET A 290 -5.23 -18.42 -2.32
N PHE A 291 -4.65 -17.30 -2.79
CA PHE A 291 -4.56 -17.03 -4.22
C PHE A 291 -3.42 -17.82 -4.88
N ILE A 292 -2.22 -17.80 -4.29
CA ILE A 292 -1.03 -18.43 -4.88
C ILE A 292 -1.13 -19.96 -4.84
N PHE A 293 -1.60 -20.51 -3.72
CA PHE A 293 -1.76 -21.95 -3.55
C PHE A 293 -3.22 -22.41 -3.74
N GLY A 294 -4.03 -21.60 -4.45
CA GLY A 294 -5.40 -21.94 -4.82
C GLY A 294 -5.56 -23.30 -5.50
N PRO A 295 -4.68 -23.66 -6.47
CA PRO A 295 -4.71 -25.00 -7.08
C PRO A 295 -4.53 -26.13 -6.08
N GLU A 296 -3.62 -25.99 -5.14
CA GLU A 296 -3.36 -26.97 -4.08
C GLU A 296 -4.54 -27.07 -3.10
N ILE A 297 -5.17 -25.94 -2.77
CA ILE A 297 -6.35 -25.87 -1.91
C ILE A 297 -7.56 -26.54 -2.62
N GLY A 298 -7.81 -26.19 -3.88
CA GLY A 298 -8.90 -26.78 -4.66
C GLY A 298 -8.77 -28.29 -4.80
N LYS A 299 -7.55 -28.77 -5.08
CA LYS A 299 -7.27 -30.22 -5.10
C LYS A 299 -7.53 -30.90 -3.74
N ALA A 300 -7.11 -30.26 -2.64
CA ALA A 300 -7.33 -30.79 -1.29
C ALA A 300 -8.81 -30.77 -0.87
N MET A 301 -9.63 -29.92 -1.48
CA MET A 301 -11.09 -29.89 -1.31
C MET A 301 -11.83 -30.94 -2.15
N GLY A 302 -11.11 -31.70 -3.00
CA GLY A 302 -11.67 -32.77 -3.82
C GLY A 302 -12.23 -32.30 -5.17
N ILE A 303 -11.85 -31.10 -5.64
CA ILE A 303 -12.20 -30.65 -6.98
C ILE A 303 -11.39 -31.44 -8.00
N THR A 304 -12.08 -32.08 -8.91
CA THR A 304 -11.49 -32.97 -9.93
C THR A 304 -10.94 -32.19 -11.13
N GLU A 305 -11.59 -31.09 -11.47
CA GLU A 305 -11.12 -30.21 -12.53
C GLU A 305 -9.86 -29.45 -12.09
N PRO A 306 -8.88 -29.25 -12.99
CA PRO A 306 -7.65 -28.55 -12.65
C PRO A 306 -7.90 -27.05 -12.43
N ILE A 307 -7.70 -26.59 -11.21
CA ILE A 307 -7.76 -25.17 -10.89
C ILE A 307 -6.57 -24.43 -11.53
N MET A 308 -6.87 -23.49 -12.43
CA MET A 308 -5.86 -22.69 -13.13
C MET A 308 -5.41 -21.51 -12.30
N PRO A 309 -4.10 -21.33 -11.97
CA PRO A 309 -3.61 -20.18 -11.19
C PRO A 309 -4.02 -18.83 -11.79
N ALA A 310 -3.97 -18.70 -13.12
CA ALA A 310 -4.36 -17.48 -13.81
C ALA A 310 -5.83 -17.09 -13.57
N LYS A 311 -6.74 -18.06 -13.63
CA LYS A 311 -8.17 -17.85 -13.34
C LYS A 311 -8.40 -17.52 -11.86
N VAL A 312 -7.63 -18.13 -10.93
CA VAL A 312 -7.69 -17.76 -9.50
C VAL A 312 -7.34 -16.29 -9.32
N ILE A 313 -6.22 -15.83 -9.88
CA ILE A 313 -5.80 -14.44 -9.80
C ILE A 313 -6.82 -13.51 -10.47
N PHE A 314 -7.30 -13.86 -11.66
CA PHE A 314 -8.32 -13.08 -12.36
C PHE A 314 -9.56 -12.84 -11.48
N TRP A 315 -10.21 -13.90 -11.01
CA TRP A 315 -11.43 -13.78 -10.22
C TRP A 315 -11.20 -13.13 -8.86
N ALA A 316 -10.09 -13.47 -8.20
CA ALA A 316 -9.71 -12.87 -6.94
C ALA A 316 -9.53 -11.36 -7.08
N TYR A 317 -8.79 -10.88 -8.07
CA TYR A 317 -8.54 -9.46 -8.25
C TYR A 317 -9.73 -8.68 -8.84
N VAL A 318 -10.63 -9.31 -9.57
CA VAL A 318 -11.95 -8.73 -9.88
C VAL A 318 -12.68 -8.41 -8.57
N GLY A 319 -12.67 -9.34 -7.62
CA GLY A 319 -13.20 -9.11 -6.28
C GLY A 319 -12.48 -7.98 -5.55
N VAL A 320 -11.15 -8.01 -5.52
CA VAL A 320 -10.33 -6.97 -4.85
C VAL A 320 -10.65 -5.57 -5.38
N VAL A 321 -10.75 -5.41 -6.71
CA VAL A 321 -11.10 -4.12 -7.34
C VAL A 321 -12.47 -3.62 -6.88
N VAL A 322 -13.48 -4.48 -6.91
CA VAL A 322 -14.83 -4.14 -6.43
C VAL A 322 -14.82 -3.79 -4.95
N GLY A 323 -14.12 -4.59 -4.14
CA GLY A 323 -13.99 -4.36 -2.71
C GLY A 323 -13.25 -3.05 -2.39
N ASP A 324 -12.19 -2.72 -3.13
CA ASP A 324 -11.39 -1.50 -2.89
C ASP A 324 -12.21 -0.23 -3.19
N VAL A 325 -12.96 -0.24 -4.28
CA VAL A 325 -13.92 0.85 -4.58
C VAL A 325 -14.99 0.95 -3.49
N ALA A 326 -15.56 -0.20 -3.08
CA ALA A 326 -16.58 -0.24 -2.04
C ALA A 326 -16.04 0.28 -0.69
N SER A 327 -14.82 -0.12 -0.30
CA SER A 327 -14.18 0.34 0.93
C SER A 327 -13.98 1.85 0.94
N GLY A 328 -13.57 2.43 -0.20
CA GLY A 328 -13.45 3.88 -0.38
C GLY A 328 -14.77 4.61 -0.14
N VAL A 329 -15.86 4.13 -0.76
CA VAL A 329 -17.21 4.70 -0.58
C VAL A 329 -17.70 4.53 0.86
N ILE A 330 -17.58 3.33 1.43
CA ILE A 330 -17.99 3.03 2.82
C ILE A 330 -17.22 3.89 3.82
N SER A 331 -15.91 4.10 3.60
CA SER A 331 -15.10 4.95 4.47
C SER A 331 -15.56 6.40 4.47
N GLN A 332 -15.99 6.93 3.32
CA GLN A 332 -16.57 8.26 3.23
C GLN A 332 -17.96 8.33 3.93
N TRP A 333 -18.78 7.30 3.74
CA TRP A 333 -20.09 7.22 4.36
C TRP A 333 -20.01 7.09 5.90
N LEU A 334 -19.12 6.21 6.40
CA LEU A 334 -18.90 6.01 7.84
C LEU A 334 -18.09 7.13 8.49
N GLN A 335 -17.44 7.99 7.69
CA GLN A 335 -16.49 9.02 8.15
C GLN A 335 -15.45 8.45 9.13
N SER A 336 -14.98 7.22 8.85
CA SER A 336 -14.06 6.51 9.73
C SER A 336 -13.20 5.52 8.94
N ARG A 337 -11.88 5.62 9.12
CA ARG A 337 -10.91 4.68 8.54
C ARG A 337 -10.91 3.36 9.30
N THR A 338 -10.82 3.45 10.60
CA THR A 338 -10.73 2.29 11.50
C THR A 338 -11.97 1.40 11.42
N ARG A 339 -13.19 2.00 11.44
CA ARG A 339 -14.43 1.22 11.31
C ARG A 339 -14.53 0.53 9.96
N THR A 340 -14.06 1.17 8.89
CA THR A 340 -14.05 0.56 7.56
C THR A 340 -13.11 -0.64 7.52
N ILE A 341 -11.89 -0.54 8.07
CA ILE A 341 -10.96 -1.67 8.17
C ILE A 341 -11.58 -2.82 8.98
N LEU A 342 -12.18 -2.53 10.14
CA LEU A 342 -12.84 -3.55 10.96
C LEU A 342 -14.02 -4.23 10.26
N LEU A 343 -14.83 -3.48 9.50
CA LEU A 343 -15.92 -4.01 8.69
C LEU A 343 -15.39 -4.98 7.62
N PHE A 344 -14.31 -4.62 6.92
CA PHE A 344 -13.71 -5.48 5.91
C PHE A 344 -13.01 -6.70 6.52
N LEU A 345 -12.41 -6.59 7.70
CA LEU A 345 -11.88 -7.73 8.44
C LEU A 345 -12.99 -8.70 8.88
N ALA A 346 -14.13 -8.17 9.34
CA ALA A 346 -15.31 -9.00 9.63
C ALA A 346 -15.87 -9.66 8.36
N PHE A 347 -15.93 -8.93 7.24
CA PHE A 347 -16.34 -9.48 5.95
C PHE A 347 -15.36 -10.55 5.47
N LEU A 348 -14.05 -10.37 5.68
CA LEU A 348 -13.04 -11.39 5.37
C LEU A 348 -13.22 -12.65 6.22
N ALA A 349 -13.44 -12.49 7.53
CA ALA A 349 -13.74 -13.63 8.40
C ALA A 349 -14.95 -14.43 7.92
N ALA A 350 -16.04 -13.72 7.59
CA ALA A 350 -17.27 -14.33 7.06
C ALA A 350 -17.03 -15.02 5.70
N SER A 351 -16.27 -14.38 4.80
CA SER A 351 -15.95 -14.92 3.48
C SER A 351 -15.09 -16.19 3.56
N ILE A 352 -14.09 -16.22 4.44
CA ILE A 352 -13.27 -17.42 4.70
C ILE A 352 -14.14 -18.52 5.30
N ALA A 353 -14.95 -18.22 6.31
CA ALA A 353 -15.85 -19.19 6.92
C ALA A 353 -16.82 -19.78 5.89
N LEU A 354 -17.41 -18.94 5.05
CA LEU A 354 -18.32 -19.35 3.98
C LEU A 354 -17.62 -20.21 2.93
N PHE A 355 -16.39 -19.83 2.52
CA PHE A 355 -15.59 -20.59 1.57
C PHE A 355 -15.39 -22.06 2.02
N PHE A 356 -15.05 -22.27 3.29
CA PHE A 356 -14.83 -23.60 3.83
C PHE A 356 -16.15 -24.32 4.20
N ALA A 357 -17.21 -23.60 4.58
CA ALA A 357 -18.53 -24.19 4.88
C ALA A 357 -19.23 -24.68 3.62
N VAL A 358 -19.18 -23.89 2.52
CA VAL A 358 -19.77 -24.28 1.22
C VAL A 358 -18.94 -25.39 0.58
N ALA A 359 -17.64 -25.44 0.84
CA ALA A 359 -16.70 -26.41 0.28
C ALA A 359 -16.93 -26.61 -1.23
N PRO A 360 -16.58 -25.63 -2.08
CA PRO A 360 -16.94 -25.67 -3.50
C PRO A 360 -16.44 -26.96 -4.16
N ARG A 361 -17.31 -27.61 -4.91
CA ARG A 361 -17.03 -28.90 -5.54
C ARG A 361 -16.77 -28.80 -7.05
N SER A 362 -16.88 -27.61 -7.63
CA SER A 362 -16.56 -27.35 -9.03
C SER A 362 -15.57 -26.18 -9.15
N GLU A 363 -14.81 -26.16 -10.26
CA GLU A 363 -13.86 -25.06 -10.50
C GLU A 363 -14.57 -23.70 -10.55
N GLN A 364 -15.77 -23.62 -11.14
CA GLN A 364 -16.50 -22.37 -11.25
C GLN A 364 -16.96 -21.83 -9.90
N ALA A 365 -17.48 -22.71 -9.02
CA ALA A 365 -17.84 -22.31 -7.66
C ALA A 365 -16.61 -21.85 -6.86
N PHE A 366 -15.47 -22.51 -7.06
CA PHE A 366 -14.20 -22.12 -6.45
C PHE A 366 -13.79 -20.69 -6.87
N TYR A 367 -13.85 -20.37 -8.17
CA TYR A 367 -13.50 -19.05 -8.66
C TYR A 367 -14.44 -17.95 -8.13
N TRP A 368 -15.76 -18.21 -8.06
CA TRP A 368 -16.70 -17.26 -7.46
C TRP A 368 -16.41 -17.03 -5.96
N MET A 369 -16.05 -18.08 -5.24
CA MET A 369 -15.65 -17.94 -3.84
C MET A 369 -14.33 -17.17 -3.69
N MET A 370 -13.37 -17.36 -4.60
CA MET A 370 -12.14 -16.56 -4.63
C MET A 370 -12.42 -15.08 -4.94
N CYS A 371 -13.41 -14.80 -5.79
CA CYS A 371 -13.89 -13.42 -6.04
C CYS A 371 -14.46 -12.79 -4.75
N LEU A 372 -15.29 -13.52 -4.01
CA LEU A 372 -15.87 -13.07 -2.75
C LEU A 372 -14.78 -12.79 -1.68
N VAL A 373 -13.84 -13.74 -1.52
CA VAL A 373 -12.69 -13.57 -0.62
C VAL A 373 -11.83 -12.39 -1.09
N GLY A 374 -11.62 -12.22 -2.39
CA GLY A 374 -10.94 -11.06 -2.95
C GLY A 374 -11.63 -9.75 -2.60
N ALA A 375 -12.96 -9.67 -2.75
CA ALA A 375 -13.74 -8.48 -2.41
C ALA A 375 -13.58 -8.08 -0.93
N SER A 376 -13.49 -9.06 -0.04
CA SER A 376 -13.31 -8.82 1.39
C SER A 376 -11.90 -8.32 1.76
N THR A 377 -10.90 -8.51 0.89
CA THR A 377 -9.55 -7.92 1.04
C THR A 377 -9.39 -6.53 0.43
N GLY A 378 -10.44 -6.02 -0.22
CA GLY A 378 -10.43 -4.74 -0.94
C GLY A 378 -10.47 -3.52 -0.01
N TYR A 379 -9.63 -3.46 1.01
CA TYR A 379 -9.40 -2.25 1.83
C TYR A 379 -7.96 -1.76 1.74
N TRP A 380 -7.27 -2.12 0.65
CA TRP A 380 -5.87 -1.76 0.44
C TRP A 380 -5.64 -0.25 0.37
N ALA A 381 -6.47 0.48 -0.39
CA ALA A 381 -6.36 1.93 -0.48
C ALA A 381 -6.61 2.61 0.88
N ILE A 382 -7.58 2.13 1.66
CA ILE A 382 -7.86 2.63 3.01
C ILE A 382 -6.69 2.35 3.95
N PHE A 383 -6.10 1.16 3.88
CA PHE A 383 -4.90 0.81 4.63
C PHE A 383 -3.73 1.76 4.33
N VAL A 384 -3.40 2.00 3.05
CA VAL A 384 -2.31 2.90 2.66
C VAL A 384 -2.57 4.33 3.11
N THR A 385 -3.81 4.81 3.00
CA THR A 385 -4.24 6.11 3.51
C THR A 385 -4.05 6.18 5.02
N THR A 386 -4.54 5.18 5.77
CA THR A 386 -4.38 5.10 7.23
C THR A 386 -2.90 5.07 7.62
N ALA A 387 -2.06 4.30 6.91
CA ALA A 387 -0.63 4.25 7.14
C ALA A 387 0.02 5.64 7.03
N SER A 388 -0.42 6.46 6.08
CA SER A 388 0.07 7.83 5.92
C SER A 388 -0.46 8.78 7.00
N GLU A 389 -1.74 8.66 7.38
CA GLU A 389 -2.44 9.55 8.31
C GLU A 389 -2.07 9.30 9.79
N GLN A 390 -1.56 8.10 10.13
CA GLN A 390 -1.12 7.76 11.49
C GLN A 390 0.16 8.49 11.91
N PHE A 391 0.92 9.06 10.96
CA PHE A 391 2.22 9.68 11.25
C PHE A 391 2.25 11.16 10.83
N GLY A 392 3.04 11.95 11.57
CA GLY A 392 3.25 13.37 11.30
C GLY A 392 3.91 13.63 9.95
N THR A 393 3.88 14.88 9.50
CA THR A 393 4.29 15.30 8.14
C THR A 393 5.72 14.83 7.78
N ASN A 394 6.64 14.81 8.77
CA ASN A 394 8.03 14.38 8.57
C ASN A 394 8.23 12.87 8.33
N LEU A 395 7.29 12.02 8.75
CA LEU A 395 7.36 10.56 8.59
C LEU A 395 6.26 9.98 7.70
N ARG A 396 5.28 10.78 7.31
CA ARG A 396 4.09 10.35 6.55
C ARG A 396 4.46 9.64 5.25
N ALA A 397 5.34 10.25 4.43
CA ALA A 397 5.78 9.66 3.17
C ALA A 397 6.55 8.36 3.40
N THR A 398 7.40 8.32 4.44
CA THR A 398 8.15 7.11 4.82
C THR A 398 7.22 5.99 5.25
N ALA A 399 6.20 6.28 6.07
CA ALA A 399 5.22 5.30 6.52
C ALA A 399 4.36 4.77 5.35
N ALA A 400 3.86 5.67 4.50
CA ALA A 400 3.05 5.31 3.32
C ALA A 400 3.81 4.41 2.32
N THR A 401 5.14 4.58 2.20
CA THR A 401 5.98 3.78 1.31
C THR A 401 6.41 2.46 1.96
N SER A 402 6.77 2.51 3.25
CA SER A 402 7.31 1.33 3.95
C SER A 402 6.22 0.33 4.34
N ALA A 403 5.08 0.79 4.87
CA ALA A 403 4.04 -0.10 5.37
C ALA A 403 3.55 -1.13 4.33
N PRO A 404 3.26 -0.78 3.06
CA PRO A 404 2.88 -1.75 2.05
C PRO A 404 3.93 -2.84 1.82
N ASN A 405 5.23 -2.49 1.81
CA ASN A 405 6.30 -3.46 1.60
C ASN A 405 6.48 -4.40 2.81
N PHE A 406 6.31 -3.88 4.04
CA PHE A 406 6.30 -4.71 5.25
C PHE A 406 5.10 -5.67 5.26
N VAL A 407 3.91 -5.19 4.88
CA VAL A 407 2.71 -6.05 4.79
C VAL A 407 2.89 -7.15 3.74
N ARG A 408 3.46 -6.83 2.57
CA ARG A 408 3.81 -7.81 1.53
C ARG A 408 4.79 -8.85 2.06
N ALA A 409 5.82 -8.42 2.79
CA ALA A 409 6.82 -9.31 3.38
C ALA A 409 6.23 -10.25 4.45
N MET A 410 5.08 -9.90 5.08
CA MET A 410 4.40 -10.82 6.01
C MET A 410 3.97 -12.13 5.34
N ALA A 411 3.79 -12.16 4.01
CA ALA A 411 3.51 -13.41 3.31
C ALA A 411 4.61 -14.47 3.52
N VAL A 412 5.88 -14.07 3.72
CA VAL A 412 7.01 -15.01 3.96
C VAL A 412 6.80 -15.84 5.23
N PRO A 413 6.66 -15.26 6.42
CA PRO A 413 6.37 -16.06 7.62
C PRO A 413 5.01 -16.75 7.55
N ILE A 414 3.98 -16.13 6.99
CA ILE A 414 2.64 -16.72 6.86
C ILE A 414 2.68 -18.00 6.04
N THR A 415 3.29 -17.99 4.84
CA THR A 415 3.41 -19.18 3.99
C THR A 415 4.33 -20.23 4.60
N SER A 416 5.35 -19.82 5.38
CA SER A 416 6.22 -20.75 6.10
C SER A 416 5.46 -21.49 7.21
N ILE A 417 4.65 -20.78 7.99
CA ILE A 417 3.78 -21.36 9.02
C ILE A 417 2.77 -22.30 8.37
N TRP A 418 2.14 -21.87 7.26
CA TRP A 418 1.18 -22.69 6.52
C TRP A 418 1.79 -24.01 6.05
N LEU A 419 3.01 -23.98 5.48
CA LEU A 419 3.71 -25.19 5.07
C LEU A 419 4.06 -26.11 6.25
N ALA A 420 4.45 -25.53 7.38
CA ALA A 420 4.75 -26.30 8.59
C ALA A 420 3.49 -26.97 9.19
N MET A 421 2.32 -26.35 9.04
CA MET A 421 1.05 -26.90 9.53
C MET A 421 0.49 -28.01 8.65
N LYS A 422 0.75 -27.99 7.32
CA LYS A 422 0.21 -28.97 6.35
C LYS A 422 0.39 -30.45 6.74
N PRO A 423 1.59 -30.93 7.16
CA PRO A 423 1.77 -32.34 7.47
C PRO A 423 0.90 -32.82 8.63
N GLY A 424 0.64 -31.95 9.63
CA GLY A 424 -0.10 -32.29 10.83
C GLY A 424 -1.60 -32.27 10.70
N MET A 425 -2.15 -31.34 9.89
CA MET A 425 -3.61 -31.11 9.84
C MET A 425 -4.19 -31.04 8.41
N GLY A 426 -3.34 -31.18 7.39
CA GLY A 426 -3.77 -31.10 5.98
C GLY A 426 -3.94 -29.66 5.49
N VAL A 427 -4.07 -29.51 4.17
CA VAL A 427 -4.11 -28.21 3.47
C VAL A 427 -5.30 -27.37 3.91
N VAL A 428 -6.48 -27.96 3.96
CA VAL A 428 -7.75 -27.25 4.25
C VAL A 428 -7.76 -26.70 5.67
N GLN A 429 -7.47 -27.56 6.67
CA GLN A 429 -7.47 -27.12 8.07
C GLN A 429 -6.34 -26.15 8.38
N ALA A 430 -5.15 -26.35 7.81
CA ALA A 430 -4.03 -25.40 7.95
C ALA A 430 -4.40 -24.02 7.40
N THR A 431 -5.08 -23.96 6.25
CA THR A 431 -5.52 -22.68 5.65
C THR A 431 -6.58 -22.00 6.52
N LEU A 432 -7.59 -22.74 6.98
CA LEU A 432 -8.64 -22.19 7.84
C LEU A 432 -8.10 -21.67 9.16
N THR A 433 -7.29 -22.49 9.87
CA THR A 433 -6.72 -22.12 11.17
C THR A 433 -5.84 -20.88 11.07
N LEU A 434 -4.93 -20.86 10.09
CA LEU A 434 -4.05 -19.72 9.89
C LEU A 434 -4.84 -18.47 9.48
N GLY A 435 -5.88 -18.62 8.66
CA GLY A 435 -6.78 -17.52 8.28
C GLY A 435 -7.47 -16.89 9.48
N ILE A 436 -8.03 -17.73 10.37
CA ILE A 436 -8.64 -17.25 11.62
C ILE A 436 -7.61 -16.49 12.49
N CYS A 437 -6.41 -17.04 12.66
CA CYS A 437 -5.36 -16.39 13.43
C CYS A 437 -4.96 -15.04 12.81
N CYS A 438 -4.74 -14.97 11.49
CA CYS A 438 -4.39 -13.74 10.80
C CYS A 438 -5.49 -12.67 10.94
N VAL A 439 -6.75 -13.05 10.75
CA VAL A 439 -7.88 -12.12 10.90
C VAL A 439 -8.02 -11.64 12.34
N ALA A 440 -7.89 -12.52 13.33
CA ALA A 440 -7.94 -12.14 14.74
C ALA A 440 -6.82 -11.14 15.10
N ILE A 441 -5.59 -11.39 14.66
CA ILE A 441 -4.47 -10.45 14.84
C ILE A 441 -4.77 -9.12 14.14
N GLY A 442 -5.30 -9.16 12.90
CA GLY A 442 -5.67 -7.98 12.15
C GLY A 442 -6.73 -7.13 12.87
N ILE A 443 -7.76 -7.76 13.45
CA ILE A 443 -8.80 -7.07 14.22
C ILE A 443 -8.20 -6.41 15.47
N VAL A 444 -7.41 -7.15 16.26
CA VAL A 444 -6.75 -6.59 17.46
C VAL A 444 -5.86 -5.41 17.09
N ALA A 445 -5.10 -5.53 16.01
CA ALA A 445 -4.25 -4.45 15.52
C ALA A 445 -5.06 -3.24 15.03
N ALA A 446 -6.16 -3.47 14.31
CA ALA A 446 -7.03 -2.38 13.83
C ALA A 446 -7.71 -1.64 15.00
N LEU A 447 -8.08 -2.33 16.08
CA LEU A 447 -8.63 -1.70 17.29
C LEU A 447 -7.60 -0.82 18.04
N ALA A 448 -6.31 -1.08 17.84
CA ALA A 448 -5.23 -0.27 18.41
C ALA A 448 -4.86 0.97 17.58
N LEU A 449 -5.48 1.16 16.38
CA LEU A 449 -5.25 2.33 15.53
C LEU A 449 -6.10 3.51 15.98
N ASP A 450 -5.50 4.69 15.96
CA ASP A 450 -6.25 5.94 16.14
C ASP A 450 -7.14 6.21 14.92
N GLU A 451 -8.33 6.79 15.15
CA GLU A 451 -9.16 7.28 14.05
C GLU A 451 -8.53 8.53 13.43
N THR A 452 -8.41 8.55 12.10
CA THR A 452 -7.67 9.60 11.39
C THR A 452 -8.52 10.42 10.43
N PHE A 453 -9.79 10.07 10.20
CA PHE A 453 -10.63 10.65 9.16
C PHE A 453 -10.79 12.18 9.26
N HIS A 454 -10.90 12.73 10.48
CA HIS A 454 -11.04 14.17 10.74
C HIS A 454 -9.80 14.79 11.40
N ARG A 455 -8.70 14.03 11.51
CA ARG A 455 -7.50 14.50 12.20
C ARG A 455 -6.78 15.57 11.39
N ASP A 456 -6.38 16.66 12.08
CA ASP A 456 -5.42 17.59 11.52
C ASP A 456 -4.09 16.87 11.31
N LEU A 457 -3.63 16.91 10.09
CA LEU A 457 -2.43 16.18 9.68
C LEU A 457 -1.15 17.04 9.72
N ASP A 458 -1.26 18.34 10.03
CA ASP A 458 -0.14 19.28 10.05
C ASP A 458 0.59 19.29 11.40
N TYR A 459 1.13 18.13 11.78
CA TYR A 459 1.97 18.01 12.97
C TYR A 459 3.29 17.28 12.65
N LEU A 460 4.31 17.54 13.46
CA LEU A 460 5.62 16.88 13.37
C LEU A 460 5.74 15.83 14.47
N GLU A 461 6.18 14.64 14.11
CA GLU A 461 6.58 13.61 15.08
C GLU A 461 7.90 14.04 15.74
N LYS A 462 7.89 14.12 17.09
CA LYS A 462 9.06 14.46 17.90
C LYS A 462 9.90 13.25 18.24
#